data_4782112c0636036e0c1e6207c4d0d7c2
#
_entry.id   4782112c0636036e0c1e6207c4d0d7c2
#
_cell.length_a   1.000
_cell.length_b   1.000
_cell.length_c   1.000
_cell.angle_alpha   90.00
_cell.angle_beta   90.00
_cell.angle_gamma   90.00
#
_symmetry.space_group_name_H-M   'P 1'
#
loop_
_entity.id
_entity.type
_entity.pdbx_description
1 polymer ?
#
loop_
_entity_poly.entity_id
_entity_poly.type
_entity_poly.pdbx_seq_one_letter_code
_entity_poly.pdbx_strand_id
1 'polypeptide(L)'
;MSNEVFQQNLDDKKGPQPGGPYLIQMLFKEPVPMPDKEKMTAVMEKHIGAVECFCHDKKTAGFAAPEHIAEFKDGKAPVQLMVMGCDKFKGKGFDAFLLSQMWDCQDDRERIFRECRYQVVATDMLAAALPALERANLDADFVEALAELYPTCEAFYFQNCGKLLLAEDVRSHQIEGPDRFIRFGVNVRFFNIEGTEDMLIDTVGMSTLFLPDLQYHFHGMDPNLVVNHAYNVASYILENDNPIEDDETIDGIKDGSMSREIQWRCQYEDSLIQPSRAVLDINMGEYAAGNRNN
;
A
#
# COMPACT_ATOMS: atom_id res chain seq x y z
N MET A 1 -7.43 -12.55 -20.66
CA MET A 1 -6.41 -12.77 -19.62
C MET A 1 -5.21 -13.38 -20.33
N SER A 2 -4.01 -12.81 -20.19
CA SER A 2 -2.80 -13.37 -20.80
C SER A 2 -2.51 -14.72 -20.15
N ASN A 3 -2.15 -15.71 -20.97
CA ASN A 3 -1.69 -17.03 -20.49
C ASN A 3 -0.21 -16.96 -20.03
N GLU A 4 0.22 -15.83 -19.50
CA GLU A 4 1.58 -15.69 -18.99
C GLU A 4 1.70 -16.44 -17.67
N VAL A 5 2.66 -17.33 -17.61
CA VAL A 5 3.04 -18.07 -16.40
C VAL A 5 4.18 -17.31 -15.74
N PHE A 6 3.97 -16.85 -14.52
CA PHE A 6 4.98 -16.19 -13.73
C PHE A 6 5.67 -17.20 -12.82
N GLN A 7 7.00 -17.20 -12.81
CA GLN A 7 7.78 -18.05 -11.91
C GLN A 7 8.26 -17.23 -10.72
N GLN A 8 8.06 -17.75 -9.53
CA GLN A 8 8.54 -17.16 -8.29
C GLN A 8 10.07 -17.23 -8.23
N ASN A 9 10.71 -16.10 -7.94
CA ASN A 9 12.14 -16.05 -7.66
C ASN A 9 12.36 -16.00 -6.14
N LEU A 10 12.68 -17.13 -5.53
CA LEU A 10 12.89 -17.28 -4.09
C LEU A 10 14.14 -16.56 -3.58
N ASP A 11 15.08 -16.23 -4.48
CA ASP A 11 16.30 -15.49 -4.11
C ASP A 11 16.11 -13.97 -4.10
N ASP A 12 14.94 -13.48 -4.50
CA ASP A 12 14.64 -12.05 -4.50
C ASP A 12 14.42 -11.52 -3.08
N LYS A 13 15.47 -10.89 -2.54
CA LYS A 13 15.44 -10.23 -1.22
C LYS A 13 14.95 -8.78 -1.27
N LYS A 14 14.58 -8.29 -2.46
CA LYS A 14 14.06 -6.93 -2.67
C LYS A 14 12.56 -6.94 -2.44
N GLY A 15 12.15 -6.78 -1.24
CA GLY A 15 10.75 -6.66 -0.88
C GLY A 15 10.48 -5.50 0.05
N PRO A 16 9.22 -5.22 0.36
CA PRO A 16 8.88 -4.26 1.39
C PRO A 16 9.51 -4.70 2.70
N GLN A 17 10.20 -3.76 3.35
CA GLN A 17 10.81 -3.99 4.66
C GLN A 17 9.88 -3.46 5.73
N PRO A 18 9.67 -4.20 6.84
CA PRO A 18 8.89 -3.68 7.96
C PRO A 18 9.40 -2.30 8.39
N GLY A 19 8.47 -1.35 8.51
CA GLY A 19 8.77 0.03 8.90
C GLY A 19 9.63 0.82 7.91
N GLY A 20 9.79 0.36 6.67
CA GLY A 20 10.49 1.10 5.62
C GLY A 20 9.87 2.47 5.33
N PRO A 21 10.60 3.40 4.66
CA PRO A 21 10.01 4.67 4.23
C PRO A 21 8.82 4.45 3.31
N TYR A 22 7.76 5.25 3.47
CA TYR A 22 6.63 5.23 2.56
C TYR A 22 6.96 6.05 1.31
N LEU A 23 7.10 5.39 0.17
CA LEU A 23 7.54 6.00 -1.08
C LEU A 23 6.36 6.22 -2.02
N ILE A 24 6.02 7.50 -2.22
CA ILE A 24 4.96 7.97 -3.10
C ILE A 24 5.59 8.51 -4.37
N GLN A 25 5.27 7.94 -5.52
CA GLN A 25 5.77 8.38 -6.82
C GLN A 25 4.62 8.93 -7.66
N MET A 26 4.63 10.22 -7.90
CA MET A 26 3.66 10.90 -8.76
C MET A 26 4.15 10.93 -10.20
N LEU A 27 3.31 10.57 -11.16
CA LEU A 27 3.67 10.45 -12.59
C LEU A 27 3.02 11.56 -13.41
N PHE A 28 3.83 12.13 -14.33
CA PHE A 28 3.43 13.28 -15.16
C PHE A 28 3.82 13.09 -16.62
N LYS A 29 3.01 13.63 -17.53
CA LYS A 29 3.33 13.75 -18.97
C LYS A 29 4.39 14.80 -19.24
N GLU A 30 4.26 15.95 -18.58
CA GLU A 30 5.13 17.11 -18.73
C GLU A 30 5.85 17.43 -17.41
N PRO A 31 7.02 18.11 -17.46
CA PRO A 31 7.73 18.49 -16.25
C PRO A 31 6.92 19.52 -15.45
N VAL A 32 6.92 19.35 -14.12
CA VAL A 32 6.23 20.26 -13.21
C VAL A 32 7.23 20.98 -12.31
N PRO A 33 7.05 22.28 -12.04
CA PRO A 33 7.89 22.97 -11.07
C PRO A 33 7.54 22.54 -9.64
N MET A 34 8.49 22.69 -8.72
CA MET A 34 8.20 22.67 -7.30
C MET A 34 7.23 23.82 -7.00
N PRO A 35 6.08 23.57 -6.36
CA PRO A 35 5.20 24.65 -5.91
C PRO A 35 5.93 25.60 -4.97
N ASP A 36 5.51 26.87 -4.89
CA ASP A 36 6.13 27.82 -3.96
C ASP A 36 5.95 27.40 -2.50
N LYS A 37 6.84 27.92 -1.64
CA LYS A 37 6.89 27.55 -0.22
C LYS A 37 5.58 27.86 0.50
N GLU A 38 5.01 29.02 0.24
CA GLU A 38 3.79 29.50 0.88
C GLU A 38 2.60 28.60 0.53
N LYS A 39 2.46 28.23 -0.75
CA LYS A 39 1.43 27.31 -1.20
C LYS A 39 1.61 25.92 -0.60
N MET A 40 2.85 25.38 -0.62
CA MET A 40 3.12 24.06 -0.03
C MET A 40 2.80 24.05 1.47
N THR A 41 3.24 25.06 2.21
CA THR A 41 2.96 25.16 3.65
C THR A 41 1.45 25.18 3.90
N ALA A 42 0.71 26.05 3.20
CA ALA A 42 -0.73 26.16 3.41
C ALA A 42 -1.52 24.87 3.10
N VAL A 43 -1.12 24.15 2.04
CA VAL A 43 -1.77 22.87 1.71
C VAL A 43 -1.38 21.77 2.70
N MET A 44 -0.11 21.69 3.10
CA MET A 44 0.31 20.74 4.14
C MET A 44 -0.40 21.01 5.47
N GLU A 45 -0.51 22.26 5.90
CA GLU A 45 -1.26 22.64 7.12
C GLU A 45 -2.74 22.28 7.04
N LYS A 46 -3.35 22.39 5.87
CA LYS A 46 -4.75 22.02 5.65
C LYS A 46 -5.03 20.54 5.87
N HIS A 47 -4.12 19.67 5.42
CA HIS A 47 -4.33 18.22 5.46
C HIS A 47 -3.71 17.55 6.70
N ILE A 48 -2.55 18.03 7.16
CA ILE A 48 -1.72 17.35 8.15
C ILE A 48 -1.82 18.02 9.52
N GLY A 49 -2.20 19.30 9.58
CA GLY A 49 -2.07 20.12 10.78
C GLY A 49 -0.79 20.93 10.74
N ALA A 50 -0.25 21.33 11.90
CA ALA A 50 0.91 22.18 11.98
C ALA A 50 2.13 21.59 11.26
N VAL A 51 2.79 22.37 10.40
CA VAL A 51 4.04 21.99 9.75
C VAL A 51 5.08 23.11 9.77
N GLU A 52 6.35 22.75 9.85
CA GLU A 52 7.48 23.67 9.77
C GLU A 52 8.33 23.36 8.53
N CYS A 53 8.33 24.25 7.55
CA CYS A 53 9.17 24.11 6.37
C CYS A 53 10.64 24.41 6.72
N PHE A 54 11.48 23.37 6.80
CA PHE A 54 12.90 23.49 7.13
C PHE A 54 13.81 23.58 5.90
N CYS A 55 13.35 23.15 4.73
CA CYS A 55 14.05 23.37 3.47
C CYS A 55 13.07 23.54 2.31
N HIS A 56 13.41 24.40 1.36
CA HIS A 56 12.64 24.58 0.12
C HIS A 56 13.51 25.19 -0.97
N ASP A 57 13.72 24.41 -2.02
CA ASP A 57 14.33 24.86 -3.26
C ASP A 57 13.73 24.14 -4.49
N LYS A 58 14.33 24.29 -5.66
CA LYS A 58 13.83 23.65 -6.90
C LYS A 58 13.96 22.12 -6.90
N LYS A 59 14.77 21.54 -6.00
CA LYS A 59 15.08 20.11 -5.98
C LYS A 59 14.46 19.39 -4.78
N THR A 60 14.18 20.10 -3.70
CA THR A 60 13.73 19.47 -2.47
C THR A 60 12.87 20.45 -1.66
N ALA A 61 11.77 19.96 -1.13
CA ALA A 61 11.02 20.61 -0.07
C ALA A 61 10.88 19.63 1.11
N GLY A 62 11.07 20.14 2.33
CA GLY A 62 11.00 19.34 3.55
C GLY A 62 10.19 20.07 4.63
N PHE A 63 9.30 19.31 5.26
CA PHE A 63 8.40 19.80 6.29
C PHE A 63 8.51 18.89 7.52
N ALA A 64 8.76 19.49 8.69
CA ALA A 64 8.61 18.80 9.97
C ALA A 64 7.14 18.90 10.41
N ALA A 65 6.57 17.81 10.91
CA ALA A 65 5.20 17.74 11.45
C ALA A 65 5.28 17.65 12.99
N PRO A 66 5.25 18.76 13.73
CA PRO A 66 5.55 18.79 15.17
C PRO A 66 4.46 18.12 16.03
N GLU A 67 3.29 17.85 15.48
CA GLU A 67 2.22 17.10 16.16
C GLU A 67 2.45 15.58 16.08
N HIS A 68 3.33 15.10 15.18
CA HIS A 68 3.71 13.71 14.98
C HIS A 68 5.15 13.45 15.44
N ILE A 69 5.29 12.97 16.66
CA ILE A 69 6.59 12.82 17.32
C ILE A 69 7.04 11.36 17.27
N ALA A 70 8.07 11.11 16.49
CA ALA A 70 8.76 9.83 16.46
C ALA A 70 9.69 9.68 17.68
N GLU A 71 9.52 8.59 18.41
CA GLU A 71 10.32 8.28 19.60
C GLU A 71 11.39 7.23 19.26
N PHE A 72 12.64 7.58 19.54
CA PHE A 72 13.79 6.72 19.34
C PHE A 72 14.50 6.46 20.68
N LYS A 73 15.38 5.48 20.72
CA LYS A 73 16.17 5.14 21.91
C LYS A 73 16.95 6.35 22.47
N ASP A 74 17.45 7.22 21.59
CA ASP A 74 18.33 8.31 21.93
C ASP A 74 17.65 9.70 21.89
N GLY A 75 16.32 9.75 21.73
CA GLY A 75 15.56 11.00 21.71
C GLY A 75 14.26 10.96 20.93
N LYS A 76 13.65 12.14 20.77
CA LYS A 76 12.41 12.33 20.03
C LYS A 76 12.61 13.36 18.93
N ALA A 77 11.99 13.17 17.79
CA ALA A 77 12.03 14.11 16.69
C ALA A 77 10.65 14.16 15.98
N PRO A 78 10.25 15.30 15.42
CA PRO A 78 9.09 15.36 14.57
C PRO A 78 9.33 14.54 13.29
N VAL A 79 8.29 13.91 12.80
CA VAL A 79 8.30 13.27 11.47
C VAL A 79 8.61 14.33 10.41
N GLN A 80 9.33 13.92 9.38
CA GLN A 80 9.72 14.77 8.27
C GLN A 80 9.10 14.27 6.96
N LEU A 81 8.35 15.14 6.31
CA LEU A 81 7.75 14.87 5.01
C LEU A 81 8.59 15.54 3.93
N MET A 82 9.09 14.73 2.99
CA MET A 82 10.01 15.18 1.95
C MET A 82 9.37 15.06 0.58
N VAL A 83 9.55 16.10 -0.24
CA VAL A 83 9.13 16.10 -1.65
C VAL A 83 10.35 16.42 -2.51
N MET A 84 10.70 15.51 -3.43
CA MET A 84 11.78 15.70 -4.38
C MET A 84 11.30 16.49 -5.58
N GLY A 85 12.18 17.29 -6.18
CA GLY A 85 11.88 18.01 -7.41
C GLY A 85 11.61 17.07 -8.59
N CYS A 86 10.92 17.59 -9.58
CA CYS A 86 10.57 16.82 -10.76
C CYS A 86 11.82 16.33 -11.51
N ASP A 87 11.86 15.03 -11.82
CA ASP A 87 12.91 14.38 -12.60
C ASP A 87 12.28 13.51 -13.71
N LYS A 88 13.15 12.99 -14.60
CA LYS A 88 12.71 12.09 -15.66
C LYS A 88 12.28 10.74 -15.13
N PHE A 89 11.08 10.34 -15.48
CA PHE A 89 10.59 8.98 -15.28
C PHE A 89 11.10 8.07 -16.40
N LYS A 90 11.81 7.00 -16.05
CA LYS A 90 12.43 6.10 -17.04
C LYS A 90 11.56 4.87 -17.35
N GLY A 91 10.49 4.63 -16.59
CA GLY A 91 9.62 3.47 -16.78
C GLY A 91 10.34 2.11 -16.65
N LYS A 92 11.51 2.07 -16.01
CA LYS A 92 12.29 0.83 -15.83
C LYS A 92 11.87 0.13 -14.54
N GLY A 93 11.80 -1.20 -14.58
CA GLY A 93 11.46 -2.01 -13.41
C GLY A 93 9.99 -2.44 -13.34
N PHE A 94 9.20 -2.05 -14.34
CA PHE A 94 7.79 -2.49 -14.47
C PHE A 94 7.74 -3.65 -15.47
N ASP A 95 7.90 -4.86 -14.96
CA ASP A 95 7.73 -6.08 -15.75
C ASP A 95 6.26 -6.48 -15.89
N ALA A 96 6.00 -7.51 -16.70
CA ALA A 96 4.64 -7.98 -16.95
C ALA A 96 3.95 -8.47 -15.67
N PHE A 97 4.71 -9.07 -14.75
CA PHE A 97 4.18 -9.52 -13.46
C PHE A 97 3.68 -8.34 -12.63
N LEU A 98 4.50 -7.32 -12.41
CA LEU A 98 4.13 -6.13 -11.63
C LEU A 98 2.93 -5.41 -12.26
N LEU A 99 2.94 -5.24 -13.59
CA LEU A 99 1.82 -4.64 -14.31
C LEU A 99 0.53 -5.46 -14.16
N SER A 100 0.61 -6.78 -14.17
CA SER A 100 -0.57 -7.64 -14.03
C SER A 100 -1.30 -7.45 -12.70
N GLN A 101 -0.60 -7.02 -11.65
CA GLN A 101 -1.13 -6.84 -10.30
C GLN A 101 -1.62 -5.41 -10.00
N MET A 102 -1.63 -4.51 -10.98
CA MET A 102 -2.16 -3.14 -10.86
C MET A 102 -3.65 -3.10 -11.23
N TRP A 103 -4.48 -3.75 -10.42
CA TRP A 103 -5.91 -3.95 -10.68
C TRP A 103 -6.70 -2.64 -10.66
N ASP A 104 -6.42 -1.75 -9.72
CA ASP A 104 -7.09 -0.45 -9.57
C ASP A 104 -6.89 0.48 -10.78
N CYS A 105 -5.90 0.19 -11.64
CA CYS A 105 -5.59 0.98 -12.83
C CYS A 105 -5.46 0.09 -14.08
N GLN A 106 -6.21 -1.01 -14.14
CA GLN A 106 -6.06 -2.05 -15.16
C GLN A 106 -6.16 -1.52 -16.60
N ASP A 107 -7.13 -0.65 -16.86
CA ASP A 107 -7.40 -0.13 -18.20
C ASP A 107 -6.42 0.98 -18.62
N ASP A 108 -5.82 1.67 -17.66
CA ASP A 108 -4.98 2.85 -17.89
C ASP A 108 -3.48 2.61 -17.65
N ARG A 109 -3.07 1.55 -16.97
CA ARG A 109 -1.68 1.32 -16.56
C ARG A 109 -0.68 1.39 -17.72
N GLU A 110 -0.99 0.74 -18.84
CA GLU A 110 -0.10 0.76 -20.01
C GLU A 110 -0.02 2.17 -20.62
N ARG A 111 -1.14 2.90 -20.68
CA ARG A 111 -1.18 4.28 -21.13
C ARG A 111 -0.33 5.18 -20.22
N ILE A 112 -0.48 5.07 -18.90
CA ILE A 112 0.28 5.84 -17.92
C ILE A 112 1.79 5.62 -18.11
N PHE A 113 2.26 4.37 -18.15
CA PHE A 113 3.69 4.08 -18.32
C PHE A 113 4.24 4.45 -19.71
N ARG A 114 3.40 4.48 -20.72
CA ARG A 114 3.78 4.92 -22.07
C ARG A 114 3.83 6.45 -22.17
N GLU A 115 2.93 7.18 -21.55
CA GLU A 115 2.77 8.62 -21.75
C GLU A 115 3.50 9.46 -20.70
N CYS A 116 3.60 9.01 -19.46
CA CYS A 116 4.31 9.73 -18.42
C CYS A 116 5.83 9.64 -18.64
N ARG A 117 6.48 10.79 -18.57
CA ARG A 117 7.94 10.95 -18.78
C ARG A 117 8.63 11.61 -17.60
N TYR A 118 7.87 12.09 -16.63
CA TYR A 118 8.37 12.81 -15.48
C TYR A 118 7.75 12.26 -14.20
N GLN A 119 8.45 12.45 -13.11
CA GLN A 119 8.02 12.02 -11.79
C GLN A 119 8.38 13.03 -10.72
N VAL A 120 7.62 13.07 -9.68
CA VAL A 120 7.95 13.66 -8.38
C VAL A 120 7.87 12.53 -7.35
N VAL A 121 8.87 12.42 -6.48
CA VAL A 121 8.88 11.41 -5.42
C VAL A 121 8.72 12.11 -4.07
N ALA A 122 7.88 11.56 -3.23
CA ALA A 122 7.70 12.03 -1.87
C ALA A 122 7.82 10.86 -0.88
N THR A 123 8.15 11.17 0.37
CA THR A 123 8.37 10.15 1.41
C THR A 123 8.17 10.72 2.80
N ASP A 124 7.79 9.85 3.72
CA ASP A 124 7.81 10.06 5.16
C ASP A 124 9.18 9.66 5.73
N MET A 125 9.86 10.56 6.38
CA MET A 125 11.11 10.24 7.10
C MET A 125 10.83 10.23 8.60
N LEU A 126 11.41 9.23 9.28
CA LEU A 126 11.28 9.00 10.72
C LEU A 126 9.89 8.48 11.16
N ALA A 127 8.90 8.42 10.27
CA ALA A 127 7.53 7.98 10.60
C ALA A 127 7.43 6.52 11.03
N ALA A 128 8.44 5.70 10.73
CA ALA A 128 8.50 4.29 11.18
C ALA A 128 8.44 4.13 12.72
N ALA A 129 8.73 5.18 13.49
CA ALA A 129 8.64 5.14 14.95
C ALA A 129 7.30 5.66 15.51
N LEU A 130 6.34 5.99 14.64
CA LEU A 130 4.97 6.30 15.05
C LEU A 130 4.17 5.00 15.28
N PRO A 131 3.12 5.05 16.11
CA PRO A 131 2.09 4.01 16.12
C PRO A 131 1.50 3.78 14.71
N ALA A 132 1.17 2.53 14.36
CA ALA A 132 0.71 2.16 13.03
C ALA A 132 -0.47 3.02 12.54
N LEU A 133 -1.49 3.19 13.37
CA LEU A 133 -2.68 3.98 13.05
C LEU A 133 -2.37 5.47 12.82
N GLU A 134 -1.49 6.04 13.63
CA GLU A 134 -1.05 7.43 13.48
C GLU A 134 -0.29 7.62 12.16
N ARG A 135 0.67 6.73 11.88
CA ARG A 135 1.42 6.75 10.63
C ARG A 135 0.51 6.59 9.40
N ALA A 136 -0.45 5.65 9.46
CA ALA A 136 -1.40 5.43 8.38
C ALA A 136 -2.22 6.68 8.04
N ASN A 137 -2.72 7.39 9.06
CA ASN A 137 -3.45 8.64 8.85
C ASN A 137 -2.55 9.73 8.28
N LEU A 138 -1.35 9.93 8.84
CA LEU A 138 -0.38 10.91 8.35
C LEU A 138 0.00 10.67 6.88
N ASP A 139 0.26 9.41 6.52
CA ASP A 139 0.63 9.05 5.15
C ASP A 139 -0.54 9.27 4.17
N ALA A 140 -1.78 9.01 4.60
CA ALA A 140 -2.97 9.29 3.80
C ALA A 140 -3.20 10.80 3.62
N ASP A 141 -3.11 11.59 4.69
CA ASP A 141 -3.19 13.05 4.65
C ASP A 141 -2.11 13.65 3.74
N PHE A 142 -0.89 13.08 3.78
CA PHE A 142 0.20 13.49 2.90
C PHE A 142 -0.09 13.20 1.43
N VAL A 143 -0.64 12.03 1.09
CA VAL A 143 -1.07 11.68 -0.28
C VAL A 143 -2.11 12.68 -0.80
N GLU A 144 -3.11 13.03 0.01
CA GLU A 144 -4.14 14.00 -0.35
C GLU A 144 -3.56 15.40 -0.53
N ALA A 145 -2.65 15.84 0.35
CA ALA A 145 -1.94 17.10 0.20
C ALA A 145 -1.14 17.16 -1.11
N LEU A 146 -0.44 16.08 -1.47
CA LEU A 146 0.28 15.96 -2.73
C LEU A 146 -0.67 16.00 -3.94
N ALA A 147 -1.82 15.36 -3.86
CA ALA A 147 -2.82 15.38 -4.93
C ALA A 147 -3.39 16.80 -5.20
N GLU A 148 -3.55 17.60 -4.14
CA GLU A 148 -3.94 19.01 -4.26
C GLU A 148 -2.80 19.89 -4.79
N LEU A 149 -1.56 19.68 -4.33
CA LEU A 149 -0.39 20.44 -4.76
C LEU A 149 -0.04 20.24 -6.23
N TYR A 150 -0.30 19.05 -6.77
CA TYR A 150 0.08 18.65 -8.12
C TYR A 150 -1.14 18.27 -8.97
N PRO A 151 -1.97 19.24 -9.36
CA PRO A 151 -3.25 18.98 -10.07
C PRO A 151 -3.06 18.33 -11.45
N THR A 152 -1.87 18.40 -12.04
CA THR A 152 -1.54 17.78 -13.34
C THR A 152 -0.95 16.37 -13.20
N CYS A 153 -0.89 15.82 -11.98
CA CYS A 153 -0.52 14.42 -11.75
C CYS A 153 -1.52 13.51 -12.46
N GLU A 154 -1.02 12.55 -13.24
CA GLU A 154 -1.82 11.53 -13.94
C GLU A 154 -2.11 10.33 -13.04
N ALA A 155 -1.09 9.88 -12.29
CA ALA A 155 -1.21 8.70 -11.42
C ALA A 155 -0.23 8.75 -10.25
N PHE A 156 -0.61 8.07 -9.16
CA PHE A 156 0.23 7.77 -8.00
C PHE A 156 0.66 6.31 -8.05
N TYR A 157 1.95 6.08 -7.95
CA TYR A 157 2.52 4.76 -7.79
C TYR A 157 3.12 4.62 -6.38
N PHE A 158 2.62 3.65 -5.63
CA PHE A 158 3.04 3.36 -4.25
C PHE A 158 4.05 2.22 -4.27
N GLN A 159 5.33 2.56 -4.19
CA GLN A 159 6.42 1.61 -4.39
C GLN A 159 6.45 0.48 -3.36
N ASN A 160 6.01 0.75 -2.13
CA ASN A 160 5.99 -0.22 -1.04
C ASN A 160 5.08 -1.43 -1.31
N CYS A 161 4.03 -1.25 -2.09
CA CYS A 161 3.04 -2.30 -2.38
C CYS A 161 2.87 -2.59 -3.87
N GLY A 162 3.50 -1.81 -4.75
CA GLY A 162 3.35 -1.96 -6.19
C GLY A 162 1.98 -1.51 -6.75
N LYS A 163 1.25 -0.69 -6.00
CA LYS A 163 -0.08 -0.20 -6.39
C LYS A 163 0.01 1.04 -7.26
N LEU A 164 -0.83 1.10 -8.29
CA LEU A 164 -1.00 2.28 -9.16
C LEU A 164 -2.45 2.74 -9.05
N LEU A 165 -2.65 4.03 -8.77
CA LEU A 165 -3.96 4.69 -8.77
C LEU A 165 -3.96 5.88 -9.71
N LEU A 166 -5.06 6.12 -10.41
CA LEU A 166 -5.25 7.38 -11.12
C LEU A 166 -5.30 8.54 -10.10
N ALA A 167 -4.69 9.66 -10.45
CA ALA A 167 -4.71 10.83 -9.57
C ALA A 167 -6.13 11.38 -9.35
N GLU A 168 -7.05 11.13 -10.28
CA GLU A 168 -8.46 11.46 -10.12
C GLU A 168 -9.12 10.61 -9.04
N ASP A 169 -8.82 9.31 -8.98
CA ASP A 169 -9.34 8.43 -7.92
C ASP A 169 -8.86 8.85 -6.53
N VAL A 170 -7.61 9.36 -6.44
CA VAL A 170 -7.08 9.92 -5.19
C VAL A 170 -7.78 11.22 -4.81
N ARG A 171 -8.14 12.09 -5.79
CA ARG A 171 -8.82 13.37 -5.51
C ARG A 171 -10.29 13.23 -5.19
N SER A 172 -10.96 12.23 -5.76
CA SER A 172 -12.43 12.10 -5.72
C SER A 172 -12.95 11.07 -4.72
N HIS A 173 -12.06 10.34 -4.02
CA HIS A 173 -12.48 9.35 -3.05
C HIS A 173 -13.32 9.95 -1.92
N GLN A 174 -14.16 9.12 -1.32
CA GLN A 174 -15.01 9.45 -0.19
C GLN A 174 -14.70 8.58 1.04
N ILE A 175 -13.51 7.97 1.05
CA ILE A 175 -13.06 7.10 2.14
C ILE A 175 -12.58 7.99 3.28
N GLU A 176 -12.94 7.67 4.51
CA GLU A 176 -12.56 8.41 5.70
C GLU A 176 -11.67 7.55 6.62
N GLY A 177 -10.97 8.22 7.52
CA GLY A 177 -10.16 7.56 8.54
C GLY A 177 -9.00 6.72 7.99
N PRO A 178 -8.59 5.67 8.72
CA PRO A 178 -7.42 4.86 8.37
C PRO A 178 -7.61 3.99 7.12
N ASP A 179 -8.84 3.73 6.69
CA ASP A 179 -9.13 3.00 5.45
C ASP A 179 -8.56 3.69 4.20
N ARG A 180 -8.27 4.99 4.28
CA ARG A 180 -7.55 5.72 3.24
C ARG A 180 -6.16 5.12 3.00
N PHE A 181 -5.43 4.76 4.08
CA PHE A 181 -4.14 4.10 3.94
C PHE A 181 -4.28 2.72 3.30
N ILE A 182 -5.29 1.94 3.71
CA ILE A 182 -5.58 0.64 3.08
C ILE A 182 -5.85 0.84 1.59
N ARG A 183 -6.60 1.86 1.22
CA ARG A 183 -6.88 2.19 -0.19
C ARG A 183 -5.62 2.58 -0.98
N PHE A 184 -4.72 3.38 -0.39
CA PHE A 184 -3.53 3.89 -1.07
C PHE A 184 -2.33 2.95 -0.93
N GLY A 185 -2.06 2.48 0.28
CA GLY A 185 -0.82 1.82 0.67
C GLY A 185 -0.85 0.29 0.65
N VAL A 186 -2.02 -0.35 0.43
CA VAL A 186 -2.14 -1.80 0.40
C VAL A 186 -2.65 -2.27 -0.97
N ASN A 187 -1.90 -3.17 -1.59
CA ASN A 187 -2.27 -3.83 -2.85
C ASN A 187 -2.74 -5.25 -2.56
N VAL A 188 -3.94 -5.62 -3.02
CA VAL A 188 -4.43 -6.99 -3.00
C VAL A 188 -4.11 -7.63 -4.34
N ARG A 189 -3.32 -8.72 -4.31
CA ARG A 189 -2.88 -9.42 -5.51
C ARG A 189 -3.64 -10.74 -5.68
N PHE A 190 -3.80 -11.17 -6.92
CA PHE A 190 -4.52 -12.38 -7.27
C PHE A 190 -3.71 -13.25 -8.23
N PHE A 191 -3.67 -14.56 -7.96
CA PHE A 191 -2.93 -15.54 -8.74
C PHE A 191 -3.76 -16.81 -8.94
N ASN A 192 -3.72 -17.36 -10.16
CA ASN A 192 -4.13 -18.74 -10.42
C ASN A 192 -2.91 -19.64 -10.29
N ILE A 193 -3.05 -20.79 -9.63
CA ILE A 193 -1.97 -21.75 -9.45
C ILE A 193 -1.98 -22.71 -10.65
N GLU A 194 -0.87 -22.76 -11.40
CA GLU A 194 -0.76 -23.56 -12.60
C GLU A 194 -0.98 -25.06 -12.33
N GLY A 195 -1.79 -25.69 -13.18
CA GLY A 195 -2.08 -27.13 -13.10
C GLY A 195 -3.09 -27.54 -12.04
N THR A 196 -3.71 -26.59 -11.37
CA THR A 196 -4.75 -26.79 -10.36
C THR A 196 -5.96 -25.89 -10.61
N GLU A 197 -7.01 -26.03 -9.81
CA GLU A 197 -8.12 -25.07 -9.71
C GLU A 197 -7.90 -24.09 -8.51
N ASP A 198 -6.74 -24.18 -7.87
CA ASP A 198 -6.42 -23.36 -6.71
C ASP A 198 -6.08 -21.93 -7.11
N MET A 199 -6.40 -21.02 -6.22
CA MET A 199 -6.14 -19.60 -6.31
C MET A 199 -5.38 -19.12 -5.07
N LEU A 200 -4.63 -18.05 -5.23
CA LEU A 200 -3.98 -17.37 -4.12
C LEU A 200 -4.31 -15.88 -4.18
N ILE A 201 -4.70 -15.34 -3.05
CA ILE A 201 -4.82 -13.89 -2.83
C ILE A 201 -3.90 -13.53 -1.69
N ASP A 202 -3.14 -12.46 -1.85
CA ASP A 202 -2.35 -11.87 -0.79
C ASP A 202 -2.45 -10.35 -0.77
N THR A 203 -2.04 -9.75 0.34
CA THR A 203 -1.85 -8.31 0.42
C THR A 203 -0.37 -7.96 0.45
N VAL A 204 -0.02 -6.78 -0.04
CA VAL A 204 1.33 -6.19 0.09
C VAL A 204 1.18 -4.75 0.52
N GLY A 205 1.83 -4.36 1.60
CA GLY A 205 1.86 -2.96 2.06
C GLY A 205 1.71 -2.75 3.56
N MET A 206 1.05 -3.67 4.27
CA MET A 206 0.86 -3.59 5.72
C MET A 206 2.20 -3.56 6.48
N SER A 207 3.23 -4.20 5.95
CA SER A 207 4.59 -4.19 6.52
C SER A 207 5.20 -2.79 6.64
N THR A 208 4.76 -1.81 5.86
CA THR A 208 5.14 -0.39 6.04
C THR A 208 4.81 0.09 7.45
N LEU A 209 3.74 -0.42 8.04
CA LEU A 209 3.24 -0.11 9.38
C LEU A 209 3.68 -1.13 10.44
N PHE A 210 4.60 -2.05 10.14
CA PHE A 210 4.96 -3.20 10.98
C PHE A 210 3.80 -4.18 11.25
N LEU A 211 2.76 -4.13 10.42
CA LEU A 211 1.62 -5.04 10.49
C LEU A 211 1.79 -6.19 9.51
N PRO A 212 1.22 -7.39 9.77
CA PRO A 212 1.30 -8.50 8.85
C PRO A 212 0.48 -8.23 7.60
N ASP A 213 1.00 -8.66 6.46
CA ASP A 213 0.18 -8.81 5.26
C ASP A 213 -0.71 -10.06 5.39
N LEU A 214 -1.69 -10.22 4.52
CA LEU A 214 -2.64 -11.34 4.51
C LEU A 214 -2.34 -12.31 3.39
N GLN A 215 -2.70 -13.59 3.56
CA GLN A 215 -2.59 -14.61 2.54
C GLN A 215 -3.78 -15.58 2.60
N TYR A 216 -4.32 -15.93 1.43
CA TYR A 216 -5.40 -16.89 1.25
C TYR A 216 -5.00 -17.84 0.12
N HIS A 217 -4.85 -19.12 0.42
CA HIS A 217 -4.66 -20.16 -0.59
C HIS A 217 -5.91 -21.05 -0.61
N PHE A 218 -6.68 -20.99 -1.71
CA PHE A 218 -8.04 -21.51 -1.71
C PHE A 218 -8.50 -21.98 -3.09
N HIS A 219 -9.65 -22.64 -3.12
CA HIS A 219 -10.40 -23.03 -4.33
C HIS A 219 -11.91 -22.87 -4.10
N GLY A 220 -12.69 -22.91 -5.19
CA GLY A 220 -14.15 -23.05 -5.13
C GLY A 220 -14.94 -21.85 -4.60
N MET A 221 -14.29 -20.73 -4.27
CA MET A 221 -14.94 -19.48 -3.86
C MET A 221 -14.70 -18.37 -4.88
N ASP A 222 -15.66 -17.45 -5.03
CA ASP A 222 -15.48 -16.25 -5.86
C ASP A 222 -14.33 -15.39 -5.33
N PRO A 223 -13.25 -15.17 -6.10
CA PRO A 223 -12.11 -14.39 -5.66
C PRO A 223 -12.46 -12.94 -5.28
N ASN A 224 -13.51 -12.35 -5.85
CA ASN A 224 -13.94 -11.00 -5.47
C ASN A 224 -14.42 -10.92 -4.01
N LEU A 225 -15.05 -11.98 -3.52
CA LEU A 225 -15.46 -12.06 -2.11
C LEU A 225 -14.23 -12.13 -1.20
N VAL A 226 -13.20 -12.88 -1.60
CA VAL A 226 -11.95 -13.01 -0.83
C VAL A 226 -11.15 -11.71 -0.87
N VAL A 227 -11.10 -11.00 -1.99
CA VAL A 227 -10.49 -9.65 -2.09
C VAL A 227 -11.17 -8.68 -1.13
N ASN A 228 -12.50 -8.64 -1.11
CA ASN A 228 -13.24 -7.78 -0.19
C ASN A 228 -13.00 -8.17 1.28
N HIS A 229 -12.94 -9.46 1.58
CA HIS A 229 -12.60 -9.96 2.89
C HIS A 229 -11.18 -9.52 3.31
N ALA A 230 -10.20 -9.62 2.41
CA ALA A 230 -8.82 -9.19 2.66
C ALA A 230 -8.74 -7.69 3.00
N TYR A 231 -9.46 -6.83 2.29
CA TYR A 231 -9.52 -5.40 2.63
C TYR A 231 -10.14 -5.17 4.02
N ASN A 232 -11.24 -5.84 4.34
CA ASN A 232 -11.90 -5.69 5.65
C ASN A 232 -11.01 -6.18 6.80
N VAL A 233 -10.29 -7.30 6.62
CA VAL A 233 -9.36 -7.81 7.64
C VAL A 233 -8.14 -6.90 7.78
N ALA A 234 -7.61 -6.36 6.68
CA ALA A 234 -6.51 -5.39 6.74
C ALA A 234 -6.91 -4.12 7.51
N SER A 235 -8.13 -3.59 7.29
CA SER A 235 -8.68 -2.46 8.07
C SER A 235 -8.83 -2.83 9.54
N TYR A 236 -9.37 -4.01 9.84
CA TYR A 236 -9.52 -4.49 11.22
C TYR A 236 -8.17 -4.61 11.95
N ILE A 237 -7.15 -5.16 11.29
CA ILE A 237 -5.79 -5.26 11.85
C ILE A 237 -5.21 -3.88 12.11
N LEU A 238 -5.35 -2.93 11.18
CA LEU A 238 -4.86 -1.57 11.34
C LEU A 238 -5.55 -0.82 12.49
N GLU A 239 -6.88 -0.89 12.56
CA GLU A 239 -7.66 -0.16 13.56
C GLU A 239 -7.47 -0.70 14.99
N ASN A 240 -7.13 -1.97 15.13
CA ASN A 240 -7.05 -2.65 16.43
C ASN A 240 -5.61 -3.07 16.81
N ASP A 241 -4.58 -2.51 16.15
CA ASP A 241 -3.17 -2.78 16.44
C ASP A 241 -2.84 -4.28 16.40
N ASN A 242 -3.25 -4.94 15.30
CA ASN A 242 -3.04 -6.36 15.07
C ASN A 242 -3.49 -7.26 16.24
N PRO A 243 -4.78 -7.39 16.49
CA PRO A 243 -5.29 -8.13 17.65
C PRO A 243 -5.30 -9.66 17.44
N ILE A 244 -4.93 -10.15 16.24
CA ILE A 244 -5.05 -11.57 15.89
C ILE A 244 -3.74 -12.29 16.26
N GLU A 245 -3.83 -13.26 17.17
CA GLU A 245 -2.72 -14.14 17.53
C GLU A 245 -2.69 -15.41 16.66
N ASP A 246 -1.58 -16.13 16.72
CA ASP A 246 -1.42 -17.40 16.02
C ASP A 246 -2.45 -18.42 16.53
N ASP A 247 -3.05 -19.20 15.63
CA ASP A 247 -4.10 -20.17 15.93
C ASP A 247 -5.49 -19.58 16.30
N GLU A 248 -5.66 -18.28 16.31
CA GLU A 248 -6.98 -17.66 16.48
C GLU A 248 -7.83 -17.76 15.20
N THR A 249 -9.08 -17.36 15.30
CA THR A 249 -10.02 -17.36 14.18
C THR A 249 -10.57 -15.98 13.90
N ILE A 250 -10.89 -15.75 12.63
CA ILE A 250 -11.64 -14.58 12.17
C ILE A 250 -12.94 -15.00 11.50
N ASP A 251 -13.88 -14.07 11.39
CA ASP A 251 -15.13 -14.29 10.69
C ASP A 251 -14.87 -14.60 9.22
N GLY A 252 -15.41 -15.71 8.72
CA GLY A 252 -15.31 -16.10 7.31
C GLY A 252 -16.46 -15.53 6.48
N ILE A 253 -16.70 -16.11 5.29
CA ILE A 253 -17.73 -15.67 4.35
C ILE A 253 -18.89 -16.68 4.31
N LYS A 254 -20.11 -16.18 4.48
CA LYS A 254 -21.36 -16.90 4.28
C LYS A 254 -22.33 -16.04 3.46
N ASP A 255 -22.95 -16.65 2.46
CA ASP A 255 -23.92 -15.96 1.57
C ASP A 255 -23.40 -14.63 0.97
N GLY A 256 -22.08 -14.59 0.63
CA GLY A 256 -21.43 -13.45 0.01
C GLY A 256 -21.02 -12.30 0.94
N SER A 257 -21.11 -12.48 2.26
CA SER A 257 -20.72 -11.49 3.28
C SER A 257 -19.98 -12.11 4.46
N MET A 258 -19.22 -11.30 5.19
CA MET A 258 -18.57 -11.75 6.42
C MET A 258 -19.61 -12.19 7.44
N SER A 259 -19.35 -13.32 8.11
CA SER A 259 -20.29 -13.92 9.04
C SER A 259 -19.60 -14.62 10.21
N ARG A 260 -20.06 -14.36 11.42
CA ARG A 260 -19.60 -15.04 12.64
C ARG A 260 -19.96 -16.54 12.70
N GLU A 261 -20.84 -17.00 11.82
CA GLU A 261 -21.19 -18.41 11.75
C GLU A 261 -20.12 -19.27 11.10
N ILE A 262 -19.23 -18.65 10.31
CA ILE A 262 -18.08 -19.27 9.69
C ILE A 262 -16.82 -18.68 10.35
N GLN A 263 -15.95 -19.57 10.83
CA GLN A 263 -14.70 -19.16 11.49
C GLN A 263 -13.52 -19.73 10.71
N TRP A 264 -12.61 -18.87 10.28
CA TRP A 264 -11.39 -19.23 9.57
C TRP A 264 -10.19 -19.06 10.48
N ARG A 265 -9.38 -20.15 10.59
CA ARG A 265 -8.18 -20.15 11.41
C ARG A 265 -7.08 -19.32 10.78
N CYS A 266 -6.35 -18.60 11.61
CA CYS A 266 -5.23 -17.74 11.24
C CYS A 266 -3.92 -18.34 11.74
N GLN A 267 -2.85 -18.24 10.92
CA GLN A 267 -1.49 -18.66 11.28
C GLN A 267 -0.47 -17.67 10.71
N TYR A 268 0.55 -17.35 11.52
CA TYR A 268 1.67 -16.56 11.01
C TYR A 268 2.65 -17.46 10.25
N GLU A 269 2.97 -17.09 9.03
CA GLU A 269 3.94 -17.81 8.21
C GLU A 269 4.68 -16.89 7.24
N ASP A 270 5.66 -17.44 6.51
CA ASP A 270 6.30 -16.74 5.39
C ASP A 270 5.39 -16.75 4.17
N SER A 271 5.36 -15.64 3.43
CA SER A 271 4.55 -15.52 2.22
C SER A 271 4.90 -16.57 1.16
N LEU A 272 3.89 -17.16 0.51
CA LEU A 272 4.08 -18.09 -0.60
C LEU A 272 4.57 -17.40 -1.88
N ILE A 273 4.25 -16.12 -2.05
CA ILE A 273 4.61 -15.33 -3.24
C ILE A 273 5.52 -14.18 -2.85
N GLN A 274 6.56 -13.94 -3.66
CA GLN A 274 7.46 -12.80 -3.49
C GLN A 274 6.71 -11.44 -3.53
N PRO A 275 7.18 -10.46 -2.76
CA PRO A 275 8.38 -10.46 -1.92
C PRO A 275 8.19 -11.28 -0.63
N SER A 276 9.28 -11.92 -0.17
CA SER A 276 9.27 -12.67 1.10
C SER A 276 8.99 -11.72 2.28
N ARG A 277 7.98 -12.04 3.07
CA ARG A 277 7.52 -11.26 4.21
C ARG A 277 6.68 -12.12 5.15
N ALA A 278 6.51 -11.65 6.37
CA ALA A 278 5.55 -12.26 7.30
C ALA A 278 4.11 -11.99 6.82
N VAL A 279 3.29 -13.02 6.83
CA VAL A 279 1.86 -12.94 6.51
C VAL A 279 1.03 -13.63 7.59
N LEU A 280 -0.19 -13.17 7.76
CA LEU A 280 -1.24 -13.90 8.44
C LEU A 280 -1.96 -14.73 7.38
N ASP A 281 -1.68 -16.04 7.36
CA ASP A 281 -2.34 -16.96 6.46
C ASP A 281 -3.70 -17.36 7.02
N ILE A 282 -4.73 -17.27 6.17
CA ILE A 282 -6.12 -17.50 6.56
C ILE A 282 -6.60 -18.79 5.92
N ASN A 283 -6.77 -19.83 6.76
CA ASN A 283 -7.29 -21.11 6.35
C ASN A 283 -8.81 -21.06 6.18
N MET A 284 -9.25 -21.09 4.94
CA MET A 284 -10.66 -20.92 4.56
C MET A 284 -11.52 -22.20 4.76
N GLY A 285 -11.07 -23.16 5.58
CA GLY A 285 -11.82 -24.39 5.88
C GLY A 285 -12.02 -25.27 4.64
N GLU A 286 -13.27 -25.53 4.28
CA GLU A 286 -13.60 -26.38 3.10
C GLU A 286 -13.11 -25.79 1.76
N TYR A 287 -12.84 -24.50 1.70
CA TYR A 287 -12.27 -23.84 0.53
C TYR A 287 -10.75 -23.74 0.56
N ALA A 288 -10.10 -24.17 1.65
CA ALA A 288 -8.65 -24.09 1.78
C ALA A 288 -7.96 -25.02 0.79
N ALA A 289 -6.90 -24.53 0.14
CA ALA A 289 -6.05 -25.29 -0.76
C ALA A 289 -4.64 -25.52 -0.15
N GLY A 290 -3.90 -26.45 -0.75
CA GLY A 290 -2.57 -26.83 -0.27
C GLY A 290 -2.60 -27.89 0.86
N ASN A 291 -1.41 -28.43 1.16
CA ASN A 291 -1.25 -29.40 2.26
C ASN A 291 -1.14 -28.65 3.60
N ARG A 292 -2.24 -28.16 4.11
CA ARG A 292 -2.28 -27.59 5.47
C ARG A 292 -2.61 -28.70 6.44
N ASN A 293 -1.77 -28.88 7.44
CA ASN A 293 -2.09 -29.78 8.54
C ASN A 293 -3.26 -29.17 9.31
N ASN A 294 -4.41 -29.81 9.23
CA ASN A 294 -5.62 -29.49 9.99
C ASN A 294 -5.39 -29.67 11.49
#